data_4f005b284d15d952e45ce9ee475ff423
#
_entry.id   4f005b284d15d952e45ce9ee475ff423
#
_cell.length_a   1.000
_cell.length_b   1.000
_cell.length_c   1.000
_cell.angle_alpha   90.00
_cell.angle_beta   90.00
_cell.angle_gamma   90.00
#
_symmetry.space_group_name_H-M   'P 1'
#
loop_
_entity.id
_entity.type
_entity.pdbx_description
1 polymer ?
#
loop_
_entity_poly.entity_id
_entity_poly.type
_entity_poly.pdbx_seq_one_letter_code
_entity_poly.pdbx_strand_id
1 'polypeptide(L)'
;MTINTDDLLKKAALCIAEGKTAEATRFCQAVLNYEDKNVQAHYFLGKIALKENDFDKAIQCFKTAVNLNPDYTNAWFYLGKVFDQTNQQMKALDSYYQALSRQSDNPVLYFATGVALQKMENVEGAIQCYQMAVHYQPEYWEAYNNLSCLMRNTGQWDLSLDYALKAVSLQPENCSVLNSLGSIYKELGYYRKAIACFQKALRIKSDDVITLTNLGDVFLAGRDIDKALFYTEKAIQIQPDYIPAHWHRALIWLISGNFKDGWREYEWRWQTKDFQSVQRNYTQPLWDGGEQPEKTLLIWAEQGVGDAIQFVRYVERVRNRVGRIILEVPATIHRLISHSINVDKVISPGEESAKFDLHIPLLSLPRALYPTDSDIPNRCPYLSLPTEADSGLISDIDWNESEFKVGIVWAGNPRHANDHNRSCSLKYFTGLMGIPGISFYSLQKGPRSTEVKDMAINYQIHDLSNRLQSFTDTAVVMQNLNLVISVDTAVAHLAGALAVPTWLLLPFNSDWRWFLDRSDSPWYPSMRIFRQTKPGDWDSLFEQVSLSLKQLISST
;
A
#
# COMPACT_ATOMS: atom_id res chain seq x y z
N MET A 1 63.67 -17.32 16.01
CA MET A 1 62.37 -17.98 16.14
C MET A 1 61.54 -17.60 14.93
N THR A 2 61.28 -18.55 14.05
CA THR A 2 60.36 -18.33 12.92
C THR A 2 58.96 -18.12 13.50
N ILE A 3 58.41 -16.94 13.33
CA ILE A 3 57.01 -16.65 13.72
C ILE A 3 56.11 -17.49 12.82
N ASN A 4 55.33 -18.36 13.44
CA ASN A 4 54.35 -19.15 12.69
C ASN A 4 53.11 -18.25 12.43
N THR A 5 53.01 -17.67 11.22
CA THR A 5 51.89 -16.78 10.80
C THR A 5 50.56 -17.51 10.83
N ASP A 6 50.51 -18.82 10.52
CA ASP A 6 49.29 -19.62 10.61
C ASP A 6 48.76 -19.77 12.05
N ASP A 7 49.66 -19.90 13.04
CA ASP A 7 49.27 -19.97 14.45
C ASP A 7 48.67 -18.62 14.94
N LEU A 8 49.26 -17.49 14.50
CA LEU A 8 48.74 -16.16 14.80
C LEU A 8 47.37 -15.94 14.15
N LEU A 9 47.15 -16.38 12.92
CA LEU A 9 45.86 -16.28 12.23
C LEU A 9 44.79 -17.15 12.90
N LYS A 10 45.12 -18.34 13.37
CA LYS A 10 44.22 -19.19 14.16
C LYS A 10 43.82 -18.51 15.48
N LYS A 11 44.76 -17.90 16.18
CA LYS A 11 44.48 -17.11 17.40
C LYS A 11 43.61 -15.89 17.10
N ALA A 12 43.90 -15.18 16.02
CA ALA A 12 43.05 -14.05 15.57
C ALA A 12 41.60 -14.51 15.30
N ALA A 13 41.43 -15.62 14.58
CA ALA A 13 40.12 -16.18 14.30
C ALA A 13 39.33 -16.53 15.58
N LEU A 14 40.01 -17.16 16.55
CA LEU A 14 39.42 -17.49 17.84
C LEU A 14 39.01 -16.23 18.61
N CYS A 15 39.89 -15.22 18.70
CA CYS A 15 39.60 -13.95 19.33
C CYS A 15 38.44 -13.20 18.67
N ILE A 16 38.29 -13.25 17.34
CA ILE A 16 37.16 -12.70 16.61
C ILE A 16 35.86 -13.41 17.02
N ALA A 17 35.87 -14.72 17.12
CA ALA A 17 34.72 -15.52 17.54
C ALA A 17 34.31 -15.18 19.00
N GLU A 18 35.29 -15.02 19.90
CA GLU A 18 35.08 -14.63 21.31
C GLU A 18 34.76 -13.14 21.51
N GLY A 19 34.84 -12.32 20.47
CA GLY A 19 34.59 -10.89 20.58
C GLY A 19 35.75 -10.03 21.09
N LYS A 20 36.95 -10.61 21.23
CA LYS A 20 38.18 -9.94 21.68
C LYS A 20 38.86 -9.21 20.52
N THR A 21 38.24 -8.11 20.03
CA THR A 21 38.68 -7.40 18.81
C THR A 21 40.07 -6.81 18.92
N ALA A 22 40.45 -6.26 20.10
CA ALA A 22 41.76 -5.68 20.32
C ALA A 22 42.90 -6.72 20.24
N GLU A 23 42.70 -7.91 20.81
CA GLU A 23 43.70 -9.00 20.73
C GLU A 23 43.78 -9.53 19.30
N ALA A 24 42.65 -9.75 18.64
CA ALA A 24 42.59 -10.17 17.26
C ALA A 24 43.33 -9.20 16.32
N THR A 25 43.17 -7.90 16.53
CA THR A 25 43.88 -6.85 15.78
C THR A 25 45.40 -6.96 15.98
N ARG A 26 45.87 -7.18 17.20
CA ARG A 26 47.30 -7.36 17.47
C ARG A 26 47.88 -8.58 16.74
N PHE A 27 47.18 -9.69 16.75
CA PHE A 27 47.61 -10.88 16.01
C PHE A 27 47.66 -10.63 14.50
N CYS A 28 46.64 -9.99 13.93
CA CYS A 28 46.64 -9.68 12.50
C CYS A 28 47.78 -8.71 12.13
N GLN A 29 48.06 -7.69 12.95
CA GLN A 29 49.16 -6.76 12.75
C GLN A 29 50.51 -7.44 12.85
N ALA A 30 50.69 -8.40 13.80
CA ALA A 30 51.90 -9.19 13.89
C ALA A 30 52.14 -10.02 12.64
N VAL A 31 51.09 -10.59 12.02
CA VAL A 31 51.15 -11.26 10.73
C VAL A 31 51.58 -10.31 9.61
N LEU A 32 50.93 -9.12 9.52
CA LEU A 32 51.22 -8.15 8.47
C LEU A 32 52.62 -7.51 8.58
N ASN A 33 53.20 -7.46 9.77
CA ASN A 33 54.59 -7.05 9.94
C ASN A 33 55.60 -8.06 9.35
N TYR A 34 55.19 -9.32 9.18
CA TYR A 34 55.99 -10.38 8.56
C TYR A 34 55.65 -10.57 7.10
N GLU A 35 54.35 -10.52 6.79
CA GLU A 35 53.79 -10.76 5.45
C GLU A 35 52.78 -9.64 5.16
N ASP A 36 53.25 -8.50 4.69
CA ASP A 36 52.44 -7.31 4.41
C ASP A 36 51.25 -7.56 3.45
N LYS A 37 51.38 -8.61 2.60
CA LYS A 37 50.38 -9.03 1.60
C LYS A 37 49.54 -10.24 2.05
N ASN A 38 49.47 -10.51 3.35
CA ASN A 38 48.69 -11.66 3.82
C ASN A 38 47.19 -11.37 3.71
N VAL A 39 46.52 -12.05 2.78
CA VAL A 39 45.08 -11.88 2.45
C VAL A 39 44.20 -12.12 3.65
N GLN A 40 44.48 -13.18 4.42
CA GLN A 40 43.65 -13.59 5.54
C GLN A 40 43.72 -12.58 6.73
N ALA A 41 44.90 -11.98 6.94
CA ALA A 41 45.06 -10.94 7.93
C ALA A 41 44.26 -9.68 7.57
N HIS A 42 44.33 -9.23 6.31
CA HIS A 42 43.48 -8.12 5.84
C HIS A 42 41.99 -8.44 5.94
N TYR A 43 41.55 -9.64 5.56
CA TYR A 43 40.16 -10.09 5.71
C TYR A 43 39.71 -10.06 7.18
N PHE A 44 40.52 -10.55 8.13
CA PHE A 44 40.18 -10.52 9.54
C PHE A 44 40.13 -9.11 10.10
N LEU A 45 41.03 -8.21 9.72
CA LEU A 45 40.97 -6.79 10.08
C LEU A 45 39.68 -6.13 9.54
N GLY A 46 39.26 -6.47 8.34
CA GLY A 46 37.98 -6.03 7.78
C GLY A 46 36.79 -6.49 8.61
N LYS A 47 36.77 -7.76 9.06
CA LYS A 47 35.72 -8.30 9.94
C LYS A 47 35.69 -7.62 11.30
N ILE A 48 36.86 -7.30 11.87
CA ILE A 48 36.98 -6.57 13.14
C ILE A 48 36.43 -5.16 12.95
N ALA A 49 36.88 -4.44 11.93
CA ALA A 49 36.40 -3.07 11.64
C ALA A 49 34.89 -3.03 11.41
N LEU A 50 34.32 -4.03 10.70
CA LEU A 50 32.88 -4.17 10.51
C LEU A 50 32.13 -4.36 11.84
N LYS A 51 32.68 -5.14 12.77
CA LYS A 51 32.10 -5.37 14.10
C LYS A 51 32.15 -4.10 14.97
N GLU A 52 33.16 -3.27 14.76
CA GLU A 52 33.34 -1.97 15.42
C GLU A 52 32.57 -0.83 14.74
N ASN A 53 31.82 -1.12 13.65
CA ASN A 53 31.12 -0.19 12.79
C ASN A 53 32.04 0.85 12.09
N ASP A 54 33.33 0.54 11.98
CA ASP A 54 34.28 1.32 11.18
C ASP A 54 34.20 0.87 9.72
N PHE A 55 33.17 1.36 9.02
CA PHE A 55 32.85 0.91 7.67
C PHE A 55 33.94 1.28 6.64
N ASP A 56 34.57 2.43 6.79
CA ASP A 56 35.61 2.88 5.86
C ASP A 56 36.84 1.98 5.95
N LYS A 57 37.28 1.66 7.15
CA LYS A 57 38.38 0.73 7.39
C LYS A 57 38.02 -0.68 6.95
N ALA A 58 36.78 -1.14 7.17
CA ALA A 58 36.30 -2.43 6.70
C ALA A 58 36.38 -2.53 5.16
N ILE A 59 35.87 -1.49 4.44
CA ILE A 59 35.93 -1.43 2.97
C ILE A 59 37.39 -1.47 2.51
N GLN A 60 38.29 -0.69 3.14
CA GLN A 60 39.70 -0.67 2.77
C GLN A 60 40.35 -2.06 2.93
N CYS A 61 40.13 -2.71 4.08
CA CYS A 61 40.69 -4.01 4.38
C CYS A 61 40.18 -5.10 3.41
N PHE A 62 38.86 -5.14 3.15
CA PHE A 62 38.30 -6.12 2.22
C PHE A 62 38.73 -5.85 0.78
N LYS A 63 38.82 -4.59 0.32
CA LYS A 63 39.36 -4.24 -0.99
C LYS A 63 40.83 -4.68 -1.12
N THR A 64 41.63 -4.49 -0.09
CA THR A 64 43.01 -4.98 -0.10
C THR A 64 43.04 -6.51 -0.23
N ALA A 65 42.19 -7.21 0.53
CA ALA A 65 42.13 -8.67 0.48
C ALA A 65 41.74 -9.18 -0.93
N VAL A 66 40.73 -8.60 -1.59
CA VAL A 66 40.31 -9.01 -2.95
C VAL A 66 41.31 -8.59 -4.04
N ASN A 67 42.03 -7.50 -3.84
CA ASN A 67 43.10 -7.11 -4.76
C ASN A 67 44.32 -8.04 -4.67
N LEU A 68 44.63 -8.52 -3.47
CA LEU A 68 45.72 -9.49 -3.26
C LEU A 68 45.37 -10.90 -3.75
N ASN A 69 44.12 -11.30 -3.51
CA ASN A 69 43.59 -12.57 -4.01
C ASN A 69 42.16 -12.36 -4.51
N PRO A 70 41.98 -12.13 -5.83
CA PRO A 70 40.67 -11.99 -6.44
C PRO A 70 39.72 -13.17 -6.23
N ASP A 71 40.23 -14.36 -5.99
CA ASP A 71 39.42 -15.59 -5.80
C ASP A 71 39.00 -15.81 -4.34
N TYR A 72 39.33 -14.88 -3.45
CA TYR A 72 38.95 -15.00 -2.05
C TYR A 72 37.48 -14.59 -1.84
N THR A 73 36.56 -15.51 -2.12
CA THR A 73 35.11 -15.34 -2.11
C THR A 73 34.58 -14.65 -0.86
N ASN A 74 35.09 -15.03 0.33
CA ASN A 74 34.67 -14.47 1.60
C ASN A 74 34.90 -12.95 1.69
N ALA A 75 36.01 -12.45 1.13
CA ALA A 75 36.27 -11.00 1.16
C ALA A 75 35.29 -10.22 0.27
N TRP A 76 34.95 -10.76 -0.91
CA TRP A 76 33.91 -10.21 -1.77
C TRP A 76 32.55 -10.18 -1.08
N PHE A 77 32.16 -11.28 -0.41
CA PHE A 77 30.90 -11.34 0.35
C PHE A 77 30.83 -10.26 1.43
N TYR A 78 31.89 -10.15 2.27
CA TYR A 78 31.88 -9.14 3.33
C TYR A 78 32.00 -7.71 2.81
N LEU A 79 32.70 -7.50 1.69
CA LEU A 79 32.71 -6.19 1.00
C LEU A 79 31.31 -5.80 0.56
N GLY A 80 30.57 -6.74 -0.06
CA GLY A 80 29.16 -6.55 -0.40
C GLY A 80 28.30 -6.23 0.82
N LYS A 81 28.51 -6.96 1.92
CA LYS A 81 27.77 -6.74 3.18
C LYS A 81 28.01 -5.35 3.77
N VAL A 82 29.23 -4.83 3.72
CA VAL A 82 29.53 -3.47 4.18
C VAL A 82 28.88 -2.43 3.27
N PHE A 83 28.94 -2.62 1.94
CA PHE A 83 28.26 -1.73 1.02
C PHE A 83 26.73 -1.75 1.21
N ASP A 84 26.13 -2.90 1.50
CA ASP A 84 24.70 -3.01 1.80
C ASP A 84 24.33 -2.25 3.08
N GLN A 85 25.12 -2.35 4.16
CA GLN A 85 24.93 -1.63 5.41
C GLN A 85 25.10 -0.10 5.27
N THR A 86 25.93 0.32 4.31
CA THR A 86 26.15 1.76 4.01
C THR A 86 25.25 2.28 2.89
N ASN A 87 24.17 1.58 2.55
CA ASN A 87 23.21 1.92 1.50
C ASN A 87 23.83 2.13 0.09
N GLN A 88 24.98 1.48 -0.20
CA GLN A 88 25.63 1.50 -1.50
C GLN A 88 25.24 0.25 -2.32
N GLN A 89 23.94 0.11 -2.64
CA GLN A 89 23.34 -1.13 -3.14
C GLN A 89 23.99 -1.66 -4.43
N MET A 90 24.31 -0.78 -5.39
CA MET A 90 24.97 -1.18 -6.64
C MET A 90 26.34 -1.82 -6.40
N LYS A 91 27.14 -1.26 -5.46
CA LYS A 91 28.45 -1.81 -5.11
C LYS A 91 28.32 -3.11 -4.31
N ALA A 92 27.27 -3.21 -3.46
CA ALA A 92 26.97 -4.44 -2.76
C ALA A 92 26.67 -5.57 -3.75
N LEU A 93 25.81 -5.30 -4.72
CA LEU A 93 25.41 -6.26 -5.75
C LEU A 93 26.59 -6.70 -6.61
N ASP A 94 27.44 -5.76 -7.08
CA ASP A 94 28.66 -6.11 -7.80
C ASP A 94 29.57 -7.04 -6.99
N SER A 95 29.80 -6.72 -5.73
CA SER A 95 30.61 -7.55 -4.83
C SER A 95 30.01 -8.95 -4.62
N TYR A 96 28.69 -9.07 -4.48
CA TYR A 96 28.01 -10.36 -4.37
C TYR A 96 28.11 -11.16 -5.67
N TYR A 97 27.98 -10.54 -6.84
CA TYR A 97 28.20 -11.22 -8.12
C TYR A 97 29.65 -11.68 -8.30
N GLN A 98 30.64 -10.89 -7.86
CA GLN A 98 32.02 -11.34 -7.83
C GLN A 98 32.19 -12.55 -6.91
N ALA A 99 31.52 -12.63 -5.80
CA ALA A 99 31.53 -13.82 -4.93
C ALA A 99 30.83 -15.01 -5.59
N LEU A 100 29.64 -14.81 -6.19
CA LEU A 100 28.88 -15.87 -6.87
C LEU A 100 29.60 -16.44 -8.10
N SER A 101 30.32 -15.62 -8.85
CA SER A 101 31.13 -16.12 -10.00
C SER A 101 32.23 -17.10 -9.61
N ARG A 102 32.63 -17.14 -8.33
CA ARG A 102 33.64 -18.03 -7.77
C ARG A 102 33.04 -19.20 -6.99
N GLN A 103 31.84 -18.99 -6.43
CA GLN A 103 31.14 -20.02 -5.67
C GLN A 103 29.64 -19.96 -6.01
N SER A 104 29.30 -20.57 -7.14
CA SER A 104 27.98 -20.54 -7.74
C SER A 104 26.91 -21.40 -7.04
N ASP A 105 27.31 -22.21 -6.06
CA ASP A 105 26.44 -23.12 -5.29
C ASP A 105 26.20 -22.66 -3.84
N ASN A 106 26.60 -21.44 -3.50
CA ASN A 106 26.51 -20.94 -2.14
C ASN A 106 25.15 -20.25 -1.85
N PRO A 107 24.26 -20.85 -1.03
CA PRO A 107 22.94 -20.31 -0.73
C PRO A 107 22.97 -18.97 0.00
N VAL A 108 24.02 -18.73 0.83
CA VAL A 108 24.15 -17.47 1.58
C VAL A 108 24.43 -16.30 0.65
N LEU A 109 25.21 -16.51 -0.41
CA LEU A 109 25.47 -15.49 -1.42
C LEU A 109 24.21 -15.15 -2.22
N TYR A 110 23.45 -16.16 -2.64
CA TYR A 110 22.17 -15.95 -3.30
C TYR A 110 21.18 -15.19 -2.39
N PHE A 111 21.08 -15.58 -1.13
CA PHE A 111 20.23 -14.88 -0.18
C PHE A 111 20.63 -13.40 -0.03
N ALA A 112 21.91 -13.12 0.17
CA ALA A 112 22.40 -11.74 0.29
C ALA A 112 22.17 -10.91 -0.99
N THR A 113 22.39 -11.53 -2.15
CA THR A 113 22.09 -10.91 -3.46
C THR A 113 20.60 -10.60 -3.59
N GLY A 114 19.74 -11.55 -3.21
CA GLY A 114 18.28 -11.38 -3.19
C GLY A 114 17.84 -10.22 -2.30
N VAL A 115 18.43 -10.07 -1.10
CA VAL A 115 18.15 -8.95 -0.20
C VAL A 115 18.56 -7.61 -0.83
N ALA A 116 19.74 -7.55 -1.45
CA ALA A 116 20.20 -6.34 -2.13
C ALA A 116 19.29 -5.95 -3.32
N LEU A 117 18.89 -6.93 -4.13
CA LEU A 117 17.95 -6.72 -5.24
C LEU A 117 16.58 -6.26 -4.76
N GLN A 118 16.08 -6.83 -3.67
CA GLN A 118 14.80 -6.43 -3.07
C GLN A 118 14.82 -4.97 -2.58
N LYS A 119 15.92 -4.52 -1.96
CA LYS A 119 16.12 -3.11 -1.58
C LYS A 119 16.16 -2.16 -2.78
N MET A 120 16.55 -2.66 -3.95
CA MET A 120 16.56 -1.92 -5.23
C MET A 120 15.23 -2.06 -6.00
N GLU A 121 14.21 -2.64 -5.38
CA GLU A 121 12.89 -2.90 -5.99
C GLU A 121 12.92 -3.83 -7.21
N ASN A 122 14.03 -4.54 -7.43
CA ASN A 122 14.12 -5.57 -8.45
C ASN A 122 13.52 -6.89 -7.91
N VAL A 123 12.19 -6.95 -7.95
CA VAL A 123 11.41 -8.05 -7.39
C VAL A 123 11.71 -9.37 -8.09
N GLU A 124 11.78 -9.39 -9.42
CA GLU A 124 12.03 -10.60 -10.20
C GLU A 124 13.41 -11.19 -9.89
N GLY A 125 14.45 -10.37 -9.89
CA GLY A 125 15.80 -10.81 -9.56
C GLY A 125 15.91 -11.31 -8.11
N ALA A 126 15.22 -10.67 -7.17
CA ALA A 126 15.18 -11.10 -5.78
C ALA A 126 14.53 -12.49 -5.64
N ILE A 127 13.39 -12.73 -6.32
CA ILE A 127 12.71 -14.02 -6.34
C ILE A 127 13.65 -15.12 -6.86
N GLN A 128 14.30 -14.90 -8.01
CA GLN A 128 15.24 -15.86 -8.59
C GLN A 128 16.38 -16.19 -7.61
N CYS A 129 16.96 -15.19 -6.97
CA CYS A 129 18.03 -15.40 -6.00
C CYS A 129 17.54 -16.18 -4.77
N TYR A 130 16.39 -15.86 -4.21
CA TYR A 130 15.87 -16.64 -3.08
C TYR A 130 15.50 -18.08 -3.48
N GLN A 131 14.99 -18.30 -4.70
CA GLN A 131 14.74 -19.64 -5.23
C GLN A 131 16.05 -20.45 -5.37
N MET A 132 17.12 -19.81 -5.83
CA MET A 132 18.44 -20.47 -5.87
C MET A 132 18.97 -20.75 -4.46
N ALA A 133 18.75 -19.85 -3.50
CA ALA A 133 19.14 -20.09 -2.11
C ALA A 133 18.45 -21.33 -1.52
N VAL A 134 17.14 -21.50 -1.72
CA VAL A 134 16.41 -22.69 -1.24
C VAL A 134 16.67 -23.93 -2.07
N HIS A 135 17.07 -23.80 -3.32
CA HIS A 135 17.50 -24.91 -4.16
C HIS A 135 18.79 -25.55 -3.61
N TYR A 136 19.79 -24.73 -3.27
CA TYR A 136 21.06 -25.22 -2.72
C TYR A 136 20.96 -25.58 -1.23
N GLN A 137 20.07 -24.92 -0.48
CA GLN A 137 19.82 -25.22 0.93
C GLN A 137 18.31 -25.31 1.21
N PRO A 138 17.70 -26.51 1.10
CA PRO A 138 16.24 -26.70 1.30
C PRO A 138 15.72 -26.37 2.71
N GLU A 139 16.60 -26.11 3.66
CA GLU A 139 16.25 -25.72 5.04
C GLU A 139 16.45 -24.21 5.30
N TYR A 140 16.66 -23.41 4.26
CA TYR A 140 16.91 -21.97 4.39
C TYR A 140 15.60 -21.20 4.62
N TRP A 141 15.13 -21.23 5.85
CA TRP A 141 13.83 -20.66 6.23
C TRP A 141 13.70 -19.15 5.94
N GLU A 142 14.78 -18.36 6.08
CA GLU A 142 14.76 -16.92 5.78
C GLU A 142 14.44 -16.66 4.30
N ALA A 143 14.99 -17.47 3.40
CA ALA A 143 14.71 -17.32 1.98
C ALA A 143 13.25 -17.70 1.66
N TYR A 144 12.70 -18.74 2.28
CA TYR A 144 11.27 -19.05 2.17
C TYR A 144 10.39 -17.94 2.71
N ASN A 145 10.73 -17.36 3.86
CA ASN A 145 9.98 -16.24 4.44
C ASN A 145 9.99 -15.03 3.51
N ASN A 146 11.13 -14.68 2.93
CA ASN A 146 11.25 -13.57 1.99
C ASN A 146 10.49 -13.85 0.68
N LEU A 147 10.57 -15.07 0.13
CA LEU A 147 9.76 -15.50 -1.00
C LEU A 147 8.27 -15.33 -0.70
N SER A 148 7.81 -15.77 0.46
CA SER A 148 6.40 -15.65 0.83
C SER A 148 5.93 -14.18 0.84
N CYS A 149 6.75 -13.27 1.38
CA CYS A 149 6.46 -11.84 1.39
C CYS A 149 6.42 -11.24 -0.04
N LEU A 150 7.38 -11.62 -0.91
CA LEU A 150 7.39 -11.15 -2.30
C LEU A 150 6.21 -11.68 -3.10
N MET A 151 5.85 -12.97 -2.95
CA MET A 151 4.68 -13.56 -3.60
C MET A 151 3.38 -12.88 -3.14
N ARG A 152 3.25 -12.57 -1.84
CA ARG A 152 2.14 -11.78 -1.32
C ARG A 152 2.04 -10.42 -1.99
N ASN A 153 3.16 -9.69 -2.08
CA ASN A 153 3.18 -8.34 -2.67
C ASN A 153 2.88 -8.33 -4.17
N THR A 154 3.12 -9.45 -4.86
CA THR A 154 2.80 -9.64 -6.29
C THR A 154 1.44 -10.30 -6.53
N GLY A 155 0.65 -10.54 -5.46
CA GLY A 155 -0.69 -11.12 -5.57
C GLY A 155 -0.72 -12.63 -5.85
N GLN A 156 0.42 -13.32 -5.72
CA GLN A 156 0.54 -14.77 -5.92
C GLN A 156 0.25 -15.52 -4.61
N TRP A 157 -1.02 -15.49 -4.19
CA TRP A 157 -1.45 -15.89 -2.84
C TRP A 157 -1.17 -17.35 -2.50
N ASP A 158 -1.39 -18.29 -3.43
CA ASP A 158 -1.16 -19.72 -3.20
C ASP A 158 0.33 -20.00 -2.95
N LEU A 159 1.21 -19.46 -3.81
CA LEU A 159 2.66 -19.59 -3.64
C LEU A 159 3.16 -18.91 -2.37
N SER A 160 2.57 -17.75 -2.03
CA SER A 160 2.88 -17.05 -0.79
C SER A 160 2.58 -17.92 0.44
N LEU A 161 1.41 -18.57 0.44
CA LEU A 161 1.01 -19.46 1.53
C LEU A 161 1.92 -20.69 1.62
N ASP A 162 2.24 -21.33 0.50
CA ASP A 162 3.11 -22.51 0.46
C ASP A 162 4.51 -22.21 1.01
N TYR A 163 5.11 -21.12 0.58
CA TYR A 163 6.42 -20.69 1.10
C TYR A 163 6.37 -20.33 2.58
N ALA A 164 5.31 -19.65 3.05
CA ALA A 164 5.16 -19.33 4.46
C ALA A 164 4.99 -20.57 5.34
N LEU A 165 4.19 -21.55 4.90
CA LEU A 165 4.02 -22.83 5.58
C LEU A 165 5.35 -23.59 5.66
N LYS A 166 6.15 -23.57 4.59
CA LYS A 166 7.48 -24.17 4.60
C LYS A 166 8.40 -23.48 5.60
N ALA A 167 8.43 -22.15 5.63
CA ALA A 167 9.21 -21.38 6.61
C ALA A 167 8.81 -21.72 8.06
N VAL A 168 7.49 -21.79 8.35
CA VAL A 168 6.97 -22.15 9.68
C VAL A 168 7.33 -23.60 10.05
N SER A 169 7.31 -24.54 9.10
CA SER A 169 7.69 -25.93 9.37
C SER A 169 9.18 -26.05 9.78
N LEU A 170 10.04 -25.19 9.25
CA LEU A 170 11.47 -25.14 9.57
C LEU A 170 11.73 -24.38 10.89
N GLN A 171 10.95 -23.34 11.17
CA GLN A 171 11.11 -22.46 12.34
C GLN A 171 9.77 -22.18 13.04
N PRO A 172 9.17 -23.17 13.71
CA PRO A 172 7.83 -23.06 14.28
C PRO A 172 7.71 -22.11 15.49
N GLU A 173 8.84 -21.74 16.10
CA GLU A 173 8.92 -20.83 17.25
C GLU A 173 9.57 -19.47 16.86
N ASN A 174 9.53 -19.09 15.61
CA ASN A 174 10.07 -17.82 15.14
C ASN A 174 8.93 -16.81 14.95
N CYS A 175 8.98 -15.68 15.70
CA CYS A 175 7.95 -14.64 15.65
C CYS A 175 7.80 -14.03 14.25
N SER A 176 8.90 -13.78 13.52
CA SER A 176 8.84 -13.17 12.19
C SER A 176 8.09 -14.06 11.20
N VAL A 177 8.40 -15.36 11.21
CA VAL A 177 7.77 -16.35 10.31
C VAL A 177 6.29 -16.52 10.64
N LEU A 178 5.93 -16.56 11.94
CA LEU A 178 4.55 -16.63 12.40
C LEU A 178 3.77 -15.36 12.00
N ASN A 179 4.39 -14.18 12.09
CA ASN A 179 3.79 -12.92 11.64
C ASN A 179 3.56 -12.90 10.12
N SER A 180 4.52 -13.40 9.33
CA SER A 180 4.35 -13.51 7.88
C SER A 180 3.18 -14.42 7.51
N LEU A 181 3.11 -15.62 8.09
CA LEU A 181 2.01 -16.56 7.85
C LEU A 181 0.66 -15.99 8.31
N GLY A 182 0.62 -15.34 9.49
CA GLY A 182 -0.57 -14.70 10.02
C GLY A 182 -1.10 -13.60 9.09
N SER A 183 -0.20 -12.77 8.55
CA SER A 183 -0.55 -11.73 7.59
C SER A 183 -1.11 -12.30 6.29
N ILE A 184 -0.53 -13.39 5.76
CA ILE A 184 -1.05 -14.07 4.57
C ILE A 184 -2.44 -14.65 4.84
N TYR A 185 -2.65 -15.31 5.98
CA TYR A 185 -3.98 -15.80 6.35
C TYR A 185 -5.02 -14.68 6.48
N LYS A 186 -4.61 -13.50 6.98
CA LYS A 186 -5.50 -12.32 7.05
C LYS A 186 -5.94 -11.89 5.65
N GLU A 187 -4.99 -11.73 4.72
CA GLU A 187 -5.32 -11.32 3.33
C GLU A 187 -6.23 -12.33 2.61
N LEU A 188 -6.06 -13.62 2.91
CA LEU A 188 -6.93 -14.70 2.40
C LEU A 188 -8.29 -14.80 3.13
N GLY A 189 -8.57 -13.93 4.12
CA GLY A 189 -9.79 -13.96 4.91
C GLY A 189 -9.87 -15.06 5.97
N TYR A 190 -8.78 -15.81 6.21
CA TYR A 190 -8.71 -16.86 7.22
C TYR A 190 -8.39 -16.29 8.61
N TYR A 191 -9.20 -15.36 9.09
CA TYR A 191 -8.94 -14.57 10.31
C TYR A 191 -8.66 -15.41 11.55
N ARG A 192 -9.37 -16.53 11.75
CA ARG A 192 -9.10 -17.44 12.89
C ARG A 192 -7.69 -18.03 12.86
N LYS A 193 -7.20 -18.42 11.67
CA LYS A 193 -5.83 -18.94 11.49
C LYS A 193 -4.80 -17.83 11.71
N ALA A 194 -5.06 -16.63 11.20
CA ALA A 194 -4.20 -15.46 11.41
C ALA A 194 -4.05 -15.14 12.90
N ILE A 195 -5.16 -15.05 13.64
CA ILE A 195 -5.17 -14.82 15.09
C ILE A 195 -4.36 -15.89 15.82
N ALA A 196 -4.51 -17.17 15.46
CA ALA A 196 -3.76 -18.26 16.09
C ALA A 196 -2.23 -18.12 15.88
N CYS A 197 -1.80 -17.72 14.68
CA CYS A 197 -0.39 -17.45 14.39
C CYS A 197 0.15 -16.29 15.24
N PHE A 198 -0.56 -15.16 15.28
CA PHE A 198 -0.14 -13.99 16.05
C PHE A 198 -0.16 -14.27 17.57
N GLN A 199 -1.17 -14.99 18.09
CA GLN A 199 -1.19 -15.40 19.49
C GLN A 199 -0.03 -16.33 19.83
N LYS A 200 0.37 -17.23 18.92
CA LYS A 200 1.56 -18.05 19.10
C LYS A 200 2.82 -17.18 19.15
N ALA A 201 2.95 -16.20 18.28
CA ALA A 201 4.08 -15.26 18.30
C ALA A 201 4.15 -14.46 19.60
N LEU A 202 3.00 -14.00 20.16
CA LEU A 202 2.97 -13.29 21.45
C LEU A 202 3.28 -14.19 22.65
N ARG A 203 3.06 -15.51 22.58
CA ARG A 203 3.54 -16.43 23.62
C ARG A 203 5.06 -16.51 23.66
N ILE A 204 5.73 -16.32 22.51
CA ILE A 204 7.19 -16.31 22.41
C ILE A 204 7.75 -14.96 22.86
N LYS A 205 7.12 -13.87 22.39
CA LYS A 205 7.52 -12.48 22.72
C LYS A 205 6.28 -11.64 22.99
N SER A 206 5.93 -11.49 24.27
CA SER A 206 4.67 -10.89 24.74
C SER A 206 4.54 -9.38 24.49
N ASP A 207 5.64 -8.71 24.25
CA ASP A 207 5.78 -7.27 24.03
C ASP A 207 6.12 -6.92 22.58
N ASP A 208 5.95 -7.86 21.64
CA ASP A 208 6.25 -7.60 20.23
C ASP A 208 5.21 -6.69 19.58
N VAL A 209 5.57 -5.41 19.41
CA VAL A 209 4.68 -4.37 18.87
C VAL A 209 4.16 -4.69 17.47
N ILE A 210 4.97 -5.38 16.65
CA ILE A 210 4.57 -5.81 15.30
C ILE A 210 3.41 -6.80 15.40
N THR A 211 3.56 -7.82 16.23
CA THR A 211 2.52 -8.85 16.43
C THR A 211 1.25 -8.27 17.05
N LEU A 212 1.38 -7.36 18.03
CA LEU A 212 0.25 -6.66 18.62
C LEU A 212 -0.53 -5.84 17.59
N THR A 213 0.20 -5.09 16.74
CA THR A 213 -0.41 -4.29 15.66
C THR A 213 -1.10 -5.18 14.62
N ASN A 214 -0.48 -6.30 14.24
CA ASN A 214 -1.07 -7.29 13.34
C ASN A 214 -2.33 -7.94 13.93
N LEU A 215 -2.38 -8.16 15.25
CA LEU A 215 -3.61 -8.60 15.93
C LEU A 215 -4.69 -7.53 15.89
N GLY A 216 -4.34 -6.26 16.12
CA GLY A 216 -5.27 -5.16 15.95
C GLY A 216 -5.87 -5.14 14.55
N ASP A 217 -5.02 -5.27 13.54
CA ASP A 217 -5.42 -5.27 12.13
C ASP A 217 -6.33 -6.46 11.76
N VAL A 218 -6.01 -7.68 12.19
CA VAL A 218 -6.86 -8.85 11.90
C VAL A 218 -8.18 -8.79 12.64
N PHE A 219 -8.26 -8.21 13.85
CA PHE A 219 -9.53 -8.00 14.55
C PHE A 219 -10.35 -6.90 13.86
N LEU A 220 -9.72 -5.84 13.34
CA LEU A 220 -10.41 -4.84 12.52
C LEU A 220 -10.98 -5.48 11.25
N ALA A 221 -10.17 -6.29 10.53
CA ALA A 221 -10.62 -7.02 9.36
C ALA A 221 -11.76 -8.00 9.66
N GLY A 222 -11.76 -8.60 10.86
CA GLY A 222 -12.83 -9.43 11.40
C GLY A 222 -13.99 -8.65 12.02
N ARG A 223 -13.97 -7.32 11.99
CA ARG A 223 -15.01 -6.39 12.47
C ARG A 223 -15.21 -6.40 14.01
N ASP A 224 -14.21 -6.88 14.75
CA ASP A 224 -14.17 -6.84 16.22
C ASP A 224 -13.40 -5.58 16.69
N ILE A 225 -14.13 -4.46 16.75
CA ILE A 225 -13.55 -3.13 17.00
C ILE A 225 -12.90 -3.05 18.39
N ASP A 226 -13.52 -3.64 19.39
CA ASP A 226 -13.02 -3.57 20.78
C ASP A 226 -11.66 -4.25 20.89
N LYS A 227 -11.51 -5.45 20.32
CA LYS A 227 -10.22 -6.14 20.32
C LYS A 227 -9.20 -5.47 19.39
N ALA A 228 -9.65 -4.93 18.26
CA ALA A 228 -8.77 -4.19 17.36
C ALA A 228 -8.14 -3.02 18.12
N LEU A 229 -8.94 -2.22 18.81
CA LEU A 229 -8.48 -1.08 19.61
C LEU A 229 -7.58 -1.53 20.76
N PHE A 230 -7.98 -2.55 21.52
CA PHE A 230 -7.23 -3.09 22.65
C PHE A 230 -5.79 -3.46 22.28
N TYR A 231 -5.61 -4.26 21.21
CA TYR A 231 -4.27 -4.69 20.80
C TYR A 231 -3.43 -3.56 20.20
N THR A 232 -4.06 -2.66 19.46
CA THR A 232 -3.40 -1.49 18.87
C THR A 232 -2.93 -0.52 19.96
N GLU A 233 -3.76 -0.23 20.95
CA GLU A 233 -3.39 0.62 22.10
C GLU A 233 -2.27 0.00 22.93
N LYS A 234 -2.29 -1.32 23.11
CA LYS A 234 -1.20 -2.02 23.79
C LYS A 234 0.12 -1.87 23.05
N ALA A 235 0.13 -1.93 21.71
CA ALA A 235 1.33 -1.67 20.92
C ALA A 235 1.85 -0.24 21.13
N ILE A 236 0.96 0.77 21.13
CA ILE A 236 1.31 2.17 21.36
C ILE A 236 1.81 2.41 22.80
N GLN A 237 1.26 1.72 23.80
CA GLN A 237 1.76 1.81 25.19
C GLN A 237 3.19 1.30 25.31
N ILE A 238 3.57 0.26 24.57
CA ILE A 238 4.94 -0.30 24.58
C ILE A 238 5.88 0.61 23.79
N GLN A 239 5.45 1.05 22.61
CA GLN A 239 6.22 1.94 21.74
C GLN A 239 5.37 3.12 21.26
N PRO A 240 5.41 4.26 21.96
CA PRO A 240 4.54 5.43 21.70
C PRO A 240 4.72 6.12 20.36
N ASP A 241 5.80 5.86 19.63
CA ASP A 241 6.11 6.40 18.31
C ASP A 241 5.99 5.35 17.18
N TYR A 242 5.35 4.21 17.46
CA TYR A 242 5.21 3.14 16.47
C TYR A 242 4.14 3.48 15.42
N ILE A 243 4.57 4.04 14.31
CA ILE A 243 3.75 4.58 13.22
C ILE A 243 2.62 3.62 12.75
N PRO A 244 2.87 2.31 12.50
CA PRO A 244 1.79 1.42 12.04
C PRO A 244 0.64 1.28 13.04
N ALA A 245 0.91 1.30 14.34
CA ALA A 245 -0.15 1.20 15.34
C ALA A 245 -1.01 2.48 15.38
N HIS A 246 -0.41 3.66 15.27
CA HIS A 246 -1.15 4.92 15.15
C HIS A 246 -2.02 4.94 13.87
N TRP A 247 -1.48 4.50 12.76
CA TRP A 247 -2.22 4.38 11.51
C TRP A 247 -3.45 3.46 11.65
N HIS A 248 -3.27 2.28 12.24
CA HIS A 248 -4.40 1.35 12.47
C HIS A 248 -5.43 1.92 13.44
N ARG A 249 -5.00 2.61 14.51
CA ARG A 249 -5.91 3.27 15.44
C ARG A 249 -6.75 4.35 14.76
N ALA A 250 -6.14 5.12 13.85
CA ALA A 250 -6.87 6.10 13.05
C ALA A 250 -8.00 5.44 12.25
N LEU A 251 -7.69 4.35 11.55
CA LEU A 251 -8.69 3.60 10.77
C LEU A 251 -9.79 3.00 11.65
N ILE A 252 -9.43 2.44 12.82
CA ILE A 252 -10.39 1.90 13.79
C ILE A 252 -11.35 3.00 14.27
N TRP A 253 -10.85 4.17 14.62
CA TRP A 253 -11.69 5.28 15.06
C TRP A 253 -12.57 5.82 13.94
N LEU A 254 -12.04 5.97 12.72
CA LEU A 254 -12.81 6.45 11.58
C LEU A 254 -13.93 5.49 11.19
N ILE A 255 -13.67 4.17 11.13
CA ILE A 255 -14.71 3.18 10.78
C ILE A 255 -15.80 3.06 11.85
N SER A 256 -15.46 3.32 13.11
CA SER A 256 -16.40 3.35 14.22
C SER A 256 -17.15 4.69 14.37
N GLY A 257 -16.84 5.69 13.53
CA GLY A 257 -17.46 7.01 13.56
C GLY A 257 -16.89 7.96 14.61
N ASN A 258 -15.83 7.60 15.31
CA ASN A 258 -15.09 8.52 16.18
C ASN A 258 -14.20 9.47 15.35
N PHE A 259 -14.84 10.39 14.64
CA PHE A 259 -14.14 11.32 13.73
C PHE A 259 -13.21 12.28 14.47
N LYS A 260 -13.54 12.66 15.70
CA LYS A 260 -12.71 13.56 16.51
C LYS A 260 -11.29 13.05 16.65
N ASP A 261 -11.18 11.87 17.20
CA ASP A 261 -9.87 11.27 17.46
C ASP A 261 -9.30 10.66 16.18
N GLY A 262 -10.15 10.12 15.32
CA GLY A 262 -9.78 9.54 14.05
C GLY A 262 -9.04 10.52 13.13
N TRP A 263 -9.56 11.72 12.92
CA TRP A 263 -8.89 12.72 12.07
C TRP A 263 -7.59 13.25 12.66
N ARG A 264 -7.52 13.38 13.99
CA ARG A 264 -6.26 13.75 14.64
C ARG A 264 -5.21 12.70 14.43
N GLU A 265 -5.57 11.44 14.62
CA GLU A 265 -4.68 10.30 14.49
C GLU A 265 -4.32 10.02 13.02
N TYR A 266 -5.20 10.34 12.07
CA TYR A 266 -4.99 10.16 10.64
C TYR A 266 -3.79 10.95 10.09
N GLU A 267 -3.32 11.96 10.82
CA GLU A 267 -2.13 12.73 10.45
C GLU A 267 -0.83 11.91 10.57
N TRP A 268 -0.85 10.79 11.30
CA TRP A 268 0.30 9.87 11.31
C TRP A 268 0.61 9.25 9.94
N ARG A 269 -0.33 9.35 8.96
CA ARG A 269 -0.09 8.93 7.58
C ARG A 269 1.18 9.53 6.98
N TRP A 270 1.50 10.77 7.33
CA TRP A 270 2.66 11.49 6.81
C TRP A 270 4.01 10.86 7.21
N GLN A 271 4.01 10.01 8.21
CA GLN A 271 5.20 9.27 8.65
C GLN A 271 5.28 7.87 8.03
N THR A 272 4.27 7.42 7.33
CA THR A 272 4.30 6.15 6.59
C THR A 272 5.07 6.29 5.27
N LYS A 273 5.69 5.21 4.81
CA LYS A 273 6.48 5.24 3.55
C LYS A 273 5.66 5.65 2.34
N ASP A 274 4.41 5.25 2.28
CA ASP A 274 3.52 5.51 1.14
C ASP A 274 3.24 7.00 0.96
N PHE A 275 3.17 7.75 2.06
CA PHE A 275 2.89 9.19 2.03
C PHE A 275 4.14 10.07 1.99
N GLN A 276 5.31 9.56 2.36
CA GLN A 276 6.56 10.32 2.26
C GLN A 276 6.88 10.77 0.83
N SER A 277 6.52 9.98 -0.18
CA SER A 277 6.74 10.29 -1.60
C SER A 277 5.85 11.42 -2.13
N VAL A 278 4.72 11.72 -1.48
CA VAL A 278 3.78 12.79 -1.88
C VAL A 278 3.86 14.02 -0.99
N GLN A 279 4.63 13.95 0.09
CA GLN A 279 4.83 15.07 0.99
C GLN A 279 5.51 16.24 0.28
N ARG A 280 5.00 17.45 0.49
CA ARG A 280 5.51 18.67 -0.14
C ARG A 280 6.29 19.51 0.88
N ASN A 281 7.46 19.96 0.48
CA ASN A 281 8.33 20.80 1.30
C ASN A 281 8.04 22.28 1.07
N TYR A 282 6.81 22.71 1.35
CA TYR A 282 6.47 24.12 1.32
C TYR A 282 7.10 24.87 2.50
N THR A 283 7.57 26.10 2.26
CA THR A 283 8.10 26.99 3.30
C THR A 283 7.00 27.74 4.04
N GLN A 284 5.82 27.84 3.44
CA GLN A 284 4.65 28.46 4.04
C GLN A 284 4.09 27.57 5.15
N PRO A 285 3.52 28.13 6.21
CA PRO A 285 2.97 27.38 7.31
C PRO A 285 1.73 26.57 6.93
N LEU A 286 1.53 25.45 7.61
CA LEU A 286 0.32 24.65 7.53
C LEU A 286 -0.85 25.44 8.15
N TRP A 287 -2.00 25.49 7.47
CA TRP A 287 -3.21 26.10 8.00
C TRP A 287 -3.80 25.24 9.12
N ASP A 288 -4.16 25.89 10.23
CA ASP A 288 -4.65 25.25 11.46
C ASP A 288 -6.20 25.21 11.57
N GLY A 289 -6.92 25.81 10.60
CA GLY A 289 -8.37 25.92 10.62
C GLY A 289 -8.89 27.28 11.12
N GLY A 290 -8.01 28.15 11.60
CA GLY A 290 -8.37 29.48 12.09
C GLY A 290 -8.76 30.47 10.99
N GLU A 291 -9.41 31.57 11.38
CA GLU A 291 -9.78 32.65 10.47
C GLU A 291 -8.56 33.46 10.04
N GLN A 292 -8.35 33.61 8.74
CA GLN A 292 -7.23 34.29 8.09
C GLN A 292 -7.71 35.07 6.84
N PRO A 293 -8.60 36.07 7.00
CA PRO A 293 -9.34 36.69 5.89
C PRO A 293 -8.44 37.43 4.87
N GLU A 294 -7.19 37.77 5.24
CA GLU A 294 -6.24 38.43 4.34
C GLU A 294 -5.28 37.46 3.64
N LYS A 295 -5.39 36.16 3.92
CA LYS A 295 -4.44 35.15 3.44
C LYS A 295 -4.97 34.35 2.26
N THR A 296 -4.04 33.93 1.40
CA THR A 296 -4.29 32.97 0.32
C THR A 296 -3.92 31.58 0.80
N LEU A 297 -4.86 30.64 0.79
CA LEU A 297 -4.69 29.24 1.17
C LEU A 297 -4.56 28.36 -0.08
N LEU A 298 -3.50 27.56 -0.15
CA LEU A 298 -3.37 26.44 -1.09
C LEU A 298 -3.92 25.16 -0.43
N ILE A 299 -4.99 24.60 -1.01
CA ILE A 299 -5.49 23.26 -0.66
C ILE A 299 -5.04 22.32 -1.77
N TRP A 300 -4.38 21.21 -1.42
CA TRP A 300 -3.81 20.30 -2.41
C TRP A 300 -4.18 18.84 -2.16
N ALA A 301 -4.60 18.15 -3.21
CA ALA A 301 -4.95 16.73 -3.14
C ALA A 301 -3.69 15.87 -3.08
N GLU A 302 -3.60 15.02 -2.05
CA GLU A 302 -2.44 14.17 -1.78
C GLU A 302 -2.70 12.68 -1.98
N GLN A 303 -3.96 12.30 -2.21
CA GLN A 303 -4.36 10.91 -2.38
C GLN A 303 -5.02 10.66 -3.74
N GLY A 304 -5.76 9.55 -3.86
CA GLY A 304 -6.41 9.14 -5.09
C GLY A 304 -7.51 10.08 -5.58
N VAL A 305 -7.91 9.90 -6.82
CA VAL A 305 -9.00 10.70 -7.42
C VAL A 305 -10.31 10.57 -6.65
N GLY A 306 -10.63 9.37 -6.15
CA GLY A 306 -11.82 9.15 -5.32
C GLY A 306 -11.81 9.97 -4.03
N ASP A 307 -10.63 10.06 -3.39
CA ASP A 307 -10.43 10.88 -2.20
C ASP A 307 -10.60 12.37 -2.52
N ALA A 308 -10.01 12.82 -3.62
CA ALA A 308 -10.16 14.21 -4.05
C ALA A 308 -11.64 14.56 -4.33
N ILE A 309 -12.38 13.69 -5.03
CA ILE A 309 -13.81 13.87 -5.27
C ILE A 309 -14.58 13.93 -3.93
N GLN A 310 -14.30 13.02 -3.00
CA GLN A 310 -15.01 12.98 -1.73
C GLN A 310 -14.73 14.22 -0.86
N PHE A 311 -13.46 14.59 -0.70
CA PHE A 311 -13.05 15.59 0.29
C PHE A 311 -13.13 17.03 -0.21
N VAL A 312 -13.24 17.27 -1.52
CA VAL A 312 -13.44 18.63 -2.05
C VAL A 312 -14.69 19.31 -1.48
N ARG A 313 -15.67 18.56 -1.01
CA ARG A 313 -16.87 19.08 -0.32
C ARG A 313 -16.57 19.89 0.94
N TYR A 314 -15.42 19.66 1.58
CA TYR A 314 -15.00 20.44 2.75
C TYR A 314 -14.51 21.84 2.39
N VAL A 315 -14.15 22.10 1.12
CA VAL A 315 -13.65 23.39 0.66
C VAL A 315 -14.69 24.50 0.85
N GLU A 316 -15.98 24.19 0.71
CA GLU A 316 -17.06 25.15 0.96
C GLU A 316 -17.01 25.70 2.41
N ARG A 317 -16.64 24.87 3.38
CA ARG A 317 -16.53 25.27 4.81
C ARG A 317 -15.31 26.14 5.11
N VAL A 318 -14.33 26.16 4.20
CA VAL A 318 -13.12 26.99 4.30
C VAL A 318 -13.35 28.40 3.78
N ARG A 319 -14.32 28.58 2.86
CA ARG A 319 -14.50 29.80 2.06
C ARG A 319 -14.57 31.07 2.89
N ASN A 320 -15.24 31.03 4.02
CA ASN A 320 -15.45 32.20 4.89
C ASN A 320 -14.33 32.41 5.93
N ARG A 321 -13.29 31.54 5.92
CA ARG A 321 -12.20 31.58 6.90
C ARG A 321 -10.92 32.18 6.34
N VAL A 322 -10.77 32.21 5.02
CA VAL A 322 -9.59 32.74 4.35
C VAL A 322 -9.97 33.70 3.22
N GLY A 323 -9.05 34.57 2.83
CA GLY A 323 -9.31 35.58 1.81
C GLY A 323 -9.42 35.01 0.39
N ARG A 324 -8.53 34.06 0.04
CA ARG A 324 -8.49 33.42 -1.27
C ARG A 324 -8.16 31.94 -1.14
N ILE A 325 -8.70 31.12 -2.04
CA ILE A 325 -8.46 29.68 -2.10
C ILE A 325 -7.90 29.30 -3.48
N ILE A 326 -6.74 28.66 -3.47
CA ILE A 326 -6.18 27.94 -4.61
C ILE A 326 -6.38 26.46 -4.32
N LEU A 327 -7.04 25.73 -5.23
CA LEU A 327 -7.31 24.30 -5.07
C LEU A 327 -6.52 23.52 -6.12
N GLU A 328 -5.59 22.65 -5.68
CA GLU A 328 -4.85 21.77 -6.56
C GLU A 328 -5.48 20.37 -6.55
N VAL A 329 -5.88 19.89 -7.74
CA VAL A 329 -6.50 18.58 -7.92
C VAL A 329 -5.90 17.85 -9.14
N PRO A 330 -5.99 16.50 -9.19
CA PRO A 330 -5.57 15.72 -10.35
C PRO A 330 -6.18 16.25 -11.66
N ALA A 331 -5.38 16.33 -12.74
CA ALA A 331 -5.79 16.85 -14.05
C ALA A 331 -7.05 16.15 -14.60
N THR A 332 -7.25 14.88 -14.27
CA THR A 332 -8.40 14.07 -14.71
C THR A 332 -9.75 14.55 -14.17
N ILE A 333 -9.77 15.33 -13.07
CA ILE A 333 -10.98 15.91 -12.48
C ILE A 333 -10.99 17.45 -12.52
N HIS A 334 -9.90 18.07 -13.01
CA HIS A 334 -9.74 19.53 -12.97
C HIS A 334 -10.92 20.28 -13.57
N ARG A 335 -11.37 19.90 -14.79
CA ARG A 335 -12.50 20.58 -15.48
C ARG A 335 -13.80 20.48 -14.68
N LEU A 336 -14.09 19.32 -14.10
CA LEU A 336 -15.28 19.08 -13.30
C LEU A 336 -15.26 19.91 -12.00
N ILE A 337 -14.13 19.92 -11.31
CA ILE A 337 -13.94 20.65 -10.05
C ILE A 337 -13.97 22.16 -10.28
N SER A 338 -13.31 22.65 -11.33
CA SER A 338 -13.30 24.09 -11.69
C SER A 338 -14.69 24.64 -11.96
N HIS A 339 -15.58 23.81 -12.51
CA HIS A 339 -16.97 24.21 -12.74
C HIS A 339 -17.81 24.16 -11.46
N SER A 340 -17.58 23.15 -10.62
CA SER A 340 -18.48 22.82 -9.50
C SER A 340 -18.15 23.53 -8.21
N ILE A 341 -16.87 23.78 -7.95
CA ILE A 341 -16.40 24.28 -6.64
C ILE A 341 -16.03 25.75 -6.75
N ASN A 342 -16.68 26.56 -5.92
CA ASN A 342 -16.45 28.00 -5.91
C ASN A 342 -15.14 28.34 -5.16
N VAL A 343 -14.05 28.45 -5.90
CA VAL A 343 -12.72 28.87 -5.43
C VAL A 343 -12.10 29.90 -6.38
N ASP A 344 -11.08 30.59 -5.92
CA ASP A 344 -10.46 31.66 -6.73
C ASP A 344 -9.63 31.11 -7.90
N LYS A 345 -9.03 29.94 -7.72
CA LYS A 345 -8.27 29.25 -8.77
C LYS A 345 -8.25 27.74 -8.53
N VAL A 346 -8.43 26.95 -9.59
CA VAL A 346 -8.12 25.53 -9.61
C VAL A 346 -6.88 25.33 -10.46
N ILE A 347 -5.97 24.44 -10.01
CA ILE A 347 -4.73 24.09 -10.73
C ILE A 347 -4.54 22.57 -10.71
N SER A 348 -3.72 22.09 -11.63
CA SER A 348 -3.25 20.69 -11.65
C SER A 348 -1.83 20.58 -11.12
N PRO A 349 -1.40 19.41 -10.60
CA PRO A 349 -0.01 19.18 -10.20
C PRO A 349 0.98 19.50 -11.34
N GLY A 350 2.01 20.29 -11.02
CA GLY A 350 3.02 20.73 -12.00
C GLY A 350 2.68 22.03 -12.71
N GLU A 351 1.48 22.57 -12.57
CA GLU A 351 1.17 23.94 -13.01
C GLU A 351 1.78 24.95 -12.03
N GLU A 352 2.17 26.13 -12.57
CA GLU A 352 2.70 27.20 -11.72
C GLU A 352 1.62 27.70 -10.76
N SER A 353 1.83 27.44 -9.46
CA SER A 353 0.94 27.94 -8.44
C SER A 353 1.08 29.46 -8.30
N ALA A 354 -0.04 30.17 -8.19
CA ALA A 354 0.00 31.54 -7.72
C ALA A 354 0.61 31.59 -6.30
N LYS A 355 1.14 32.74 -5.89
CA LYS A 355 1.67 32.93 -4.54
C LYS A 355 0.57 32.62 -3.52
N PHE A 356 0.93 31.86 -2.47
CA PHE A 356 0.05 31.55 -1.34
C PHE A 356 0.78 31.78 -0.03
N ASP A 357 0.02 32.02 1.03
CA ASP A 357 0.53 32.31 2.38
C ASP A 357 0.48 31.10 3.28
N LEU A 358 -0.51 30.22 3.06
CA LEU A 358 -0.81 29.04 3.87
C LEU A 358 -1.06 27.86 2.96
N HIS A 359 -0.83 26.65 3.44
CA HIS A 359 -1.23 25.46 2.72
C HIS A 359 -1.87 24.40 3.63
N ILE A 360 -2.63 23.46 3.02
CA ILE A 360 -3.15 22.30 3.71
C ILE A 360 -3.41 21.16 2.72
N PRO A 361 -3.08 19.90 3.07
CA PRO A 361 -3.56 18.73 2.34
C PRO A 361 -5.08 18.61 2.44
N LEU A 362 -5.71 18.16 1.36
CA LEU A 362 -7.17 18.12 1.27
C LEU A 362 -7.80 17.22 2.36
N LEU A 363 -7.20 16.07 2.65
CA LEU A 363 -7.71 15.15 3.67
C LEU A 363 -7.34 15.56 5.11
N SER A 364 -6.58 16.64 5.29
CA SER A 364 -6.38 17.27 6.61
C SER A 364 -7.42 18.31 6.94
N LEU A 365 -8.29 18.70 5.98
CA LEU A 365 -9.37 19.66 6.22
C LEU A 365 -10.33 19.22 7.35
N PRO A 366 -10.78 17.95 7.42
CA PRO A 366 -11.65 17.54 8.52
C PRO A 366 -11.04 17.78 9.90
N ARG A 367 -9.74 17.51 10.06
CA ARG A 367 -9.02 17.78 11.31
C ARG A 367 -8.94 19.28 11.62
N ALA A 368 -8.60 20.09 10.63
CA ALA A 368 -8.45 21.54 10.79
C ALA A 368 -9.78 22.24 11.10
N LEU A 369 -10.88 21.72 10.56
CA LEU A 369 -12.24 22.26 10.77
C LEU A 369 -12.88 21.76 12.08
N TYR A 370 -12.37 20.66 12.66
CA TYR A 370 -12.87 20.15 13.93
C TYR A 370 -12.35 21.02 15.11
N PRO A 371 -13.13 21.32 16.16
CA PRO A 371 -14.47 20.82 16.49
C PRO A 371 -15.62 21.69 15.98
N THR A 372 -15.38 22.79 15.28
CA THR A 372 -16.43 23.72 14.83
C THR A 372 -17.36 23.09 13.80
N ASP A 373 -16.84 22.12 13.02
CA ASP A 373 -17.55 21.40 11.97
C ASP A 373 -17.35 19.89 12.16
N SER A 374 -18.08 19.30 13.12
CA SER A 374 -17.97 17.87 13.45
C SER A 374 -18.78 16.97 12.53
N ASP A 375 -19.72 17.52 11.78
CA ASP A 375 -20.63 16.74 10.95
C ASP A 375 -20.01 16.41 9.59
N ILE A 376 -20.36 15.23 9.07
CA ILE A 376 -20.07 14.88 7.68
C ILE A 376 -20.85 15.83 6.76
N PRO A 377 -20.17 16.56 5.84
CA PRO A 377 -20.89 17.33 4.83
C PRO A 377 -21.59 16.36 3.88
N ASN A 378 -22.93 16.21 3.99
CA ASN A 378 -23.70 15.23 3.22
C ASN A 378 -24.58 15.85 2.13
N ARG A 379 -24.50 17.15 1.91
CA ARG A 379 -25.22 17.80 0.82
C ARG A 379 -24.76 17.24 -0.52
N CYS A 380 -25.70 16.72 -1.31
CA CYS A 380 -25.52 16.24 -2.67
C CYS A 380 -26.70 16.71 -3.55
N PRO A 381 -26.49 16.98 -4.85
CA PRO A 381 -25.18 17.03 -5.49
C PRO A 381 -24.32 18.20 -5.01
N TYR A 382 -23.00 18.03 -4.98
CA TYR A 382 -22.02 19.10 -4.80
C TYR A 382 -21.07 19.23 -6.01
N LEU A 383 -21.15 18.30 -6.95
CA LEU A 383 -20.56 18.42 -8.28
C LEU A 383 -21.69 18.55 -9.32
N SER A 384 -21.39 19.31 -10.39
CA SER A 384 -22.29 19.55 -11.52
C SER A 384 -21.52 19.56 -12.82
N LEU A 385 -22.21 19.32 -13.93
CA LEU A 385 -21.58 19.32 -15.24
C LEU A 385 -21.41 20.72 -15.81
N PRO A 386 -20.28 21.02 -16.47
CA PRO A 386 -20.14 22.20 -17.31
C PRO A 386 -21.18 22.18 -18.45
N THR A 387 -21.79 23.33 -18.74
CA THR A 387 -22.85 23.48 -19.75
C THR A 387 -22.43 23.00 -21.15
N GLU A 388 -21.13 23.03 -21.45
CA GLU A 388 -20.55 22.61 -22.73
C GLU A 388 -19.94 21.19 -22.70
N ALA A 389 -20.15 20.45 -21.59
CA ALA A 389 -19.52 19.12 -21.44
C ALA A 389 -20.09 18.06 -22.40
N ASP A 390 -21.28 18.32 -22.94
CA ASP A 390 -22.09 17.34 -23.68
C ASP A 390 -21.86 17.34 -25.20
N SER A 391 -20.96 18.16 -25.75
CA SER A 391 -20.81 18.30 -27.19
C SER A 391 -20.29 17.02 -27.84
N GLY A 392 -21.21 16.13 -28.22
CA GLY A 392 -20.98 14.97 -29.07
C GLY A 392 -20.78 13.61 -28.36
N LEU A 393 -20.49 13.58 -27.04
CA LEU A 393 -20.25 12.30 -26.36
C LEU A 393 -21.52 11.45 -26.24
N ILE A 394 -22.64 12.07 -25.90
CA ILE A 394 -23.92 11.40 -25.65
C ILE A 394 -24.61 11.03 -26.95
N SER A 395 -24.56 11.93 -27.96
CA SER A 395 -25.19 11.69 -29.27
C SER A 395 -24.67 10.45 -29.99
N ASP A 396 -23.44 10.04 -29.69
CA ASP A 396 -22.79 8.89 -30.29
C ASP A 396 -23.01 7.58 -29.53
N ILE A 397 -23.65 7.63 -28.37
CA ILE A 397 -23.99 6.42 -27.60
C ILE A 397 -25.37 5.94 -28.04
N ASP A 398 -25.45 4.67 -28.39
CA ASP A 398 -26.72 3.99 -28.68
C ASP A 398 -27.47 3.75 -27.36
N TRP A 399 -28.33 4.73 -27.01
CA TRP A 399 -29.17 4.65 -25.83
C TRP A 399 -30.46 3.88 -26.16
N ASN A 400 -30.69 2.79 -25.47
CA ASN A 400 -32.01 2.16 -25.51
C ASN A 400 -32.96 2.93 -24.58
N GLU A 401 -33.72 3.87 -25.16
CA GLU A 401 -34.62 4.75 -24.38
C GLU A 401 -35.81 4.02 -23.75
N SER A 402 -36.11 2.80 -24.21
CA SER A 402 -37.20 1.97 -23.68
C SER A 402 -36.78 1.12 -22.48
N GLU A 403 -35.49 1.05 -22.16
CA GLU A 403 -34.94 0.21 -21.09
C GLU A 403 -34.38 1.00 -19.94
N PHE A 404 -34.30 0.33 -18.78
CA PHE A 404 -33.65 0.87 -17.58
C PHE A 404 -32.13 0.82 -17.72
N LYS A 405 -31.48 1.97 -17.70
CA LYS A 405 -30.06 2.13 -18.02
C LYS A 405 -29.19 1.98 -16.78
N VAL A 406 -28.32 0.97 -16.75
CA VAL A 406 -27.45 0.64 -15.62
C VAL A 406 -25.97 0.77 -16.00
N GLY A 407 -25.26 1.68 -15.35
CA GLY A 407 -23.81 1.78 -15.45
C GLY A 407 -23.12 0.77 -14.52
N ILE A 408 -22.08 0.09 -14.98
CA ILE A 408 -21.38 -0.92 -14.18
C ILE A 408 -19.89 -0.69 -14.09
N VAL A 409 -19.33 -0.94 -12.88
CA VAL A 409 -17.89 -0.93 -12.60
C VAL A 409 -17.56 -2.06 -11.62
N TRP A 410 -16.67 -2.95 -12.00
CA TRP A 410 -16.36 -4.17 -11.23
C TRP A 410 -14.94 -4.21 -10.66
N ALA A 411 -14.08 -3.28 -11.05
CA ALA A 411 -12.69 -3.28 -10.59
C ALA A 411 -12.13 -1.88 -10.41
N GLY A 412 -11.24 -1.76 -9.42
CA GLY A 412 -10.48 -0.55 -9.13
C GLY A 412 -9.14 -0.48 -9.85
N ASN A 413 -8.24 0.33 -9.31
CA ASN A 413 -6.86 0.41 -9.78
C ASN A 413 -6.06 -0.78 -9.23
N PRO A 414 -5.46 -1.63 -10.09
CA PRO A 414 -4.72 -2.82 -9.66
C PRO A 414 -3.45 -2.50 -8.83
N ARG A 415 -2.98 -1.25 -8.87
CA ARG A 415 -1.87 -0.79 -8.01
C ARG A 415 -2.29 -0.51 -6.56
N HIS A 416 -3.58 -0.47 -6.27
CA HIS A 416 -4.07 -0.26 -4.92
C HIS A 416 -3.88 -1.53 -4.09
N ALA A 417 -3.27 -1.44 -2.91
CA ALA A 417 -2.92 -2.59 -2.08
C ALA A 417 -4.11 -3.53 -1.79
N ASN A 418 -5.30 -2.98 -1.61
CA ASN A 418 -6.54 -3.75 -1.32
C ASN A 418 -7.39 -4.02 -2.59
N ASP A 419 -6.82 -3.90 -3.79
CA ASP A 419 -7.63 -4.07 -5.02
C ASP A 419 -8.16 -5.50 -5.19
N HIS A 420 -7.36 -6.49 -4.82
CA HIS A 420 -7.73 -7.92 -4.86
C HIS A 420 -8.98 -8.24 -4.02
N ASN A 421 -9.23 -7.48 -2.97
CA ASN A 421 -10.35 -7.70 -2.06
C ASN A 421 -11.61 -6.93 -2.49
N ARG A 422 -11.45 -5.67 -2.96
CA ARG A 422 -12.57 -4.79 -3.34
C ARG A 422 -13.06 -4.95 -4.78
N SER A 423 -12.25 -5.54 -5.66
CA SER A 423 -12.60 -5.80 -7.06
C SER A 423 -13.15 -7.20 -7.23
N CYS A 424 -14.09 -7.38 -8.18
CA CYS A 424 -14.63 -8.68 -8.56
C CYS A 424 -14.50 -8.93 -10.07
N SER A 425 -14.82 -10.11 -10.55
CA SER A 425 -14.88 -10.38 -11.99
C SER A 425 -16.21 -9.91 -12.58
N LEU A 426 -16.19 -9.41 -13.83
CA LEU A 426 -17.39 -9.09 -14.58
C LEU A 426 -18.36 -10.29 -14.68
N LYS A 427 -17.87 -11.52 -14.55
CA LYS A 427 -18.69 -12.74 -14.53
C LYS A 427 -19.79 -12.72 -13.47
N TYR A 428 -19.59 -12.07 -12.35
CA TYR A 428 -20.63 -11.95 -11.32
C TYR A 428 -21.83 -11.13 -11.78
N PHE A 429 -21.65 -10.22 -12.75
CA PHE A 429 -22.74 -9.41 -13.30
C PHE A 429 -23.63 -10.17 -14.29
N THR A 430 -23.26 -11.38 -14.77
CA THR A 430 -24.03 -12.13 -15.75
C THR A 430 -25.46 -12.43 -15.30
N GLY A 431 -25.65 -12.71 -14.01
CA GLY A 431 -26.98 -12.92 -13.42
C GLY A 431 -27.87 -11.68 -13.47
N LEU A 432 -27.29 -10.47 -13.54
CA LEU A 432 -28.04 -9.22 -13.69
C LEU A 432 -28.38 -8.97 -15.17
N MET A 433 -27.48 -9.29 -16.08
CA MET A 433 -27.62 -9.05 -17.51
C MET A 433 -28.74 -9.88 -18.18
N GLY A 434 -29.17 -10.95 -17.51
CA GLY A 434 -30.32 -11.76 -17.94
C GLY A 434 -31.67 -11.19 -17.50
N ILE A 435 -31.75 -10.06 -16.80
CA ILE A 435 -33.00 -9.45 -16.39
C ILE A 435 -33.55 -8.63 -17.54
N PRO A 436 -34.79 -8.90 -18.03
CA PRO A 436 -35.37 -8.16 -19.15
C PRO A 436 -35.61 -6.68 -18.83
N GLY A 437 -35.56 -5.83 -19.85
CA GLY A 437 -35.84 -4.40 -19.74
C GLY A 437 -34.69 -3.55 -19.15
N ILE A 438 -33.44 -4.11 -19.14
CA ILE A 438 -32.26 -3.43 -18.65
C ILE A 438 -31.17 -3.40 -19.73
N SER A 439 -30.64 -2.21 -20.00
CA SER A 439 -29.42 -2.00 -20.78
C SER A 439 -28.23 -1.72 -19.88
N PHE A 440 -27.11 -2.43 -20.10
CA PHE A 440 -25.89 -2.27 -19.31
C PHE A 440 -24.83 -1.47 -20.05
N TYR A 441 -24.25 -0.48 -19.37
CA TYR A 441 -23.20 0.41 -19.87
C TYR A 441 -21.94 0.26 -19.02
N SER A 442 -20.84 -0.21 -19.63
CA SER A 442 -19.57 -0.35 -18.95
C SER A 442 -18.88 1.01 -18.77
N LEU A 443 -18.74 1.43 -17.54
CA LEU A 443 -17.94 2.60 -17.14
C LEU A 443 -16.52 2.19 -16.71
N GLN A 444 -16.15 0.91 -16.86
CA GLN A 444 -14.88 0.35 -16.42
C GLN A 444 -13.72 0.90 -17.26
N LYS A 445 -12.70 1.44 -16.59
CA LYS A 445 -11.43 1.84 -17.20
C LYS A 445 -10.29 0.94 -16.74
N GLY A 446 -9.16 1.05 -17.45
CA GLY A 446 -7.94 0.31 -17.12
C GLY A 446 -7.91 -1.12 -17.68
N PRO A 447 -6.95 -1.95 -17.22
CA PRO A 447 -6.70 -3.27 -17.85
C PRO A 447 -7.91 -4.20 -17.86
N ARG A 448 -8.75 -4.11 -16.83
CA ARG A 448 -9.92 -5.00 -16.69
C ARG A 448 -11.11 -4.62 -17.57
N SER A 449 -11.08 -3.47 -18.26
CA SER A 449 -12.11 -3.14 -19.26
C SER A 449 -12.18 -4.15 -20.42
N THR A 450 -11.09 -4.87 -20.68
CA THR A 450 -11.04 -5.92 -21.71
C THR A 450 -11.95 -7.10 -21.43
N GLU A 451 -12.37 -7.35 -20.18
CA GLU A 451 -13.30 -8.41 -19.81
C GLU A 451 -14.66 -8.28 -20.53
N VAL A 452 -15.04 -7.06 -20.93
CA VAL A 452 -16.28 -6.83 -21.69
C VAL A 452 -16.26 -7.56 -23.02
N LYS A 453 -15.13 -7.63 -23.71
CA LYS A 453 -15.01 -8.28 -25.02
C LYS A 453 -15.37 -9.76 -24.98
N ASP A 454 -14.94 -10.44 -23.90
CA ASP A 454 -15.23 -11.86 -23.71
C ASP A 454 -16.71 -12.12 -23.38
N MET A 455 -17.37 -11.12 -22.77
CA MET A 455 -18.77 -11.22 -22.33
C MET A 455 -19.75 -10.73 -23.39
N ALA A 456 -19.36 -9.78 -24.25
CA ALA A 456 -20.21 -9.17 -25.26
C ALA A 456 -20.75 -10.18 -26.31
N ILE A 457 -20.14 -11.36 -26.41
CA ILE A 457 -20.60 -12.46 -27.30
C ILE A 457 -21.97 -12.97 -26.83
N ASN A 458 -22.24 -12.98 -25.52
CA ASN A 458 -23.43 -13.58 -24.92
C ASN A 458 -24.38 -12.57 -24.29
N TYR A 459 -23.95 -11.34 -24.07
CA TYR A 459 -24.70 -10.32 -23.34
C TYR A 459 -24.56 -8.96 -24.01
N GLN A 460 -25.66 -8.20 -24.08
CA GLN A 460 -25.64 -6.82 -24.59
C GLN A 460 -25.06 -5.87 -23.52
N ILE A 461 -23.76 -5.58 -23.63
CA ILE A 461 -23.07 -4.58 -22.81
C ILE A 461 -22.52 -3.50 -23.75
N HIS A 462 -22.92 -2.27 -23.53
CA HIS A 462 -22.37 -1.11 -24.24
C HIS A 462 -21.02 -0.74 -23.60
N ASP A 463 -19.90 -1.05 -24.29
CA ASP A 463 -18.55 -0.71 -23.81
C ASP A 463 -18.23 0.75 -24.09
N LEU A 464 -18.17 1.57 -23.03
CA LEU A 464 -17.82 2.98 -23.11
C LEU A 464 -16.35 3.28 -22.77
N SER A 465 -15.54 2.26 -22.51
CA SER A 465 -14.15 2.40 -22.04
C SER A 465 -13.29 3.32 -22.91
N ASN A 466 -13.47 3.26 -24.23
CA ASN A 466 -12.71 4.09 -25.18
C ASN A 466 -13.24 5.53 -25.32
N ARG A 467 -14.46 5.79 -24.88
CA ARG A 467 -15.10 7.12 -24.96
C ARG A 467 -14.83 7.96 -23.73
N LEU A 468 -14.65 7.35 -22.57
CA LEU A 468 -14.41 8.02 -21.29
C LEU A 468 -12.94 8.43 -21.17
N GLN A 469 -12.58 9.65 -21.56
CA GLN A 469 -11.20 10.15 -21.47
C GLN A 469 -10.92 10.88 -20.16
N SER A 470 -11.96 11.41 -19.51
CA SER A 470 -11.90 12.14 -18.24
C SER A 470 -13.04 11.74 -17.30
N PHE A 471 -12.95 12.16 -16.05
CA PHE A 471 -14.08 12.04 -15.11
C PHE A 471 -15.26 12.96 -15.49
N THR A 472 -15.03 14.02 -16.26
CA THR A 472 -16.10 14.83 -16.82
C THR A 472 -16.93 14.01 -17.82
N ASP A 473 -16.29 13.24 -18.71
CA ASP A 473 -17.00 12.35 -19.65
C ASP A 473 -17.80 11.30 -18.90
N THR A 474 -17.20 10.70 -17.87
CA THR A 474 -17.87 9.73 -17.01
C THR A 474 -19.10 10.35 -16.32
N ALA A 475 -18.98 11.58 -15.84
CA ALA A 475 -20.08 12.33 -15.21
C ALA A 475 -21.23 12.62 -16.21
N VAL A 476 -20.89 13.00 -17.44
CA VAL A 476 -21.87 13.22 -18.52
C VAL A 476 -22.67 11.97 -18.81
N VAL A 477 -21.99 10.82 -18.96
CA VAL A 477 -22.64 9.53 -19.16
C VAL A 477 -23.53 9.17 -17.97
N MET A 478 -23.04 9.34 -16.73
CA MET A 478 -23.78 9.00 -15.52
C MET A 478 -25.12 9.72 -15.38
N GLN A 479 -25.23 10.96 -15.85
CA GLN A 479 -26.50 11.71 -15.77
C GLN A 479 -27.60 11.14 -16.67
N ASN A 480 -27.24 10.29 -17.63
CA ASN A 480 -28.18 9.58 -18.51
C ASN A 480 -28.51 8.17 -18.03
N LEU A 481 -27.94 7.76 -16.90
CA LEU A 481 -28.19 6.44 -16.31
C LEU A 481 -29.24 6.53 -15.20
N ASN A 482 -30.05 5.48 -15.08
CA ASN A 482 -31.01 5.36 -13.99
C ASN A 482 -30.35 4.83 -12.71
N LEU A 483 -29.26 4.06 -12.83
CA LEU A 483 -28.55 3.46 -11.71
C LEU A 483 -27.07 3.24 -12.08
N VAL A 484 -26.18 3.42 -11.10
CA VAL A 484 -24.79 2.96 -11.19
C VAL A 484 -24.57 1.84 -10.18
N ILE A 485 -24.05 0.70 -10.62
CA ILE A 485 -23.63 -0.41 -9.76
C ILE A 485 -22.12 -0.50 -9.82
N SER A 486 -21.45 -0.21 -8.71
CA SER A 486 -19.98 -0.09 -8.66
C SER A 486 -19.40 -0.76 -7.43
N VAL A 487 -18.24 -1.39 -7.56
CA VAL A 487 -17.37 -1.67 -6.42
C VAL A 487 -16.76 -0.37 -5.91
N ASP A 488 -16.05 -0.41 -4.77
CA ASP A 488 -15.44 0.77 -4.14
C ASP A 488 -14.34 1.39 -5.02
N THR A 489 -14.71 2.41 -5.78
CA THR A 489 -13.85 3.09 -6.76
C THR A 489 -14.13 4.59 -6.82
N ALA A 490 -13.26 5.36 -7.49
CA ALA A 490 -13.49 6.78 -7.77
C ALA A 490 -14.81 7.04 -8.53
N VAL A 491 -15.28 6.07 -9.32
CA VAL A 491 -16.55 6.15 -10.06
C VAL A 491 -17.75 6.15 -9.10
N ALA A 492 -17.70 5.34 -8.03
CA ALA A 492 -18.74 5.34 -6.99
C ALA A 492 -18.80 6.70 -6.26
N HIS A 493 -17.62 7.27 -5.94
CA HIS A 493 -17.54 8.62 -5.34
C HIS A 493 -18.09 9.71 -6.28
N LEU A 494 -17.80 9.60 -7.58
CA LEU A 494 -18.34 10.53 -8.58
C LEU A 494 -19.85 10.44 -8.68
N ALA A 495 -20.40 9.22 -8.78
CA ALA A 495 -21.85 9.00 -8.84
C ALA A 495 -22.56 9.59 -7.60
N GLY A 496 -22.01 9.34 -6.40
CA GLY A 496 -22.52 9.92 -5.16
C GLY A 496 -22.43 11.45 -5.12
N ALA A 497 -21.32 12.04 -5.62
CA ALA A 497 -21.12 13.48 -5.69
C ALA A 497 -22.10 14.20 -6.63
N LEU A 498 -22.54 13.50 -7.69
CA LEU A 498 -23.53 13.95 -8.66
C LEU A 498 -24.98 13.62 -8.23
N ALA A 499 -25.18 12.97 -7.07
CA ALA A 499 -26.46 12.45 -6.59
C ALA A 499 -27.14 11.44 -7.54
N VAL A 500 -26.36 10.75 -8.39
CA VAL A 500 -26.89 9.66 -9.22
C VAL A 500 -27.21 8.45 -8.32
N PRO A 501 -28.37 7.78 -8.49
CA PRO A 501 -28.68 6.57 -7.76
C PRO A 501 -27.55 5.54 -7.91
N THR A 502 -27.01 5.06 -6.79
CA THR A 502 -25.81 4.22 -6.80
C THR A 502 -25.96 3.03 -5.87
N TRP A 503 -25.64 1.84 -6.37
CA TRP A 503 -25.47 0.65 -5.54
C TRP A 503 -23.99 0.34 -5.43
N LEU A 504 -23.49 0.45 -4.21
CA LEU A 504 -22.10 0.21 -3.88
C LEU A 504 -21.92 -1.22 -3.39
N LEU A 505 -21.05 -1.97 -4.07
CA LEU A 505 -20.72 -3.36 -3.76
C LEU A 505 -19.43 -3.40 -2.95
N LEU A 506 -19.50 -3.87 -1.70
CA LEU A 506 -18.38 -3.86 -0.79
C LEU A 506 -17.92 -5.28 -0.40
N PRO A 507 -16.60 -5.48 -0.24
CA PRO A 507 -16.08 -6.67 0.39
C PRO A 507 -16.51 -6.75 1.87
N PHE A 508 -16.28 -7.89 2.50
CA PHE A 508 -16.53 -8.06 3.94
C PHE A 508 -15.73 -7.03 4.77
N ASN A 509 -14.44 -6.90 4.49
CA ASN A 509 -13.57 -5.89 5.07
C ASN A 509 -13.45 -4.70 4.11
N SER A 510 -14.31 -3.71 4.29
CA SER A 510 -14.36 -2.50 3.47
C SER A 510 -13.56 -1.34 4.06
N ASP A 511 -13.35 -0.30 3.25
CA ASP A 511 -12.75 0.95 3.71
C ASP A 511 -13.57 1.62 4.83
N TRP A 512 -12.91 2.35 5.72
CA TRP A 512 -13.51 3.05 6.86
C TRP A 512 -14.66 3.99 6.48
N ARG A 513 -14.65 4.53 5.27
CA ARG A 513 -15.68 5.47 4.75
C ARG A 513 -17.07 4.86 4.76
N TRP A 514 -17.14 3.55 4.63
CA TRP A 514 -18.40 2.82 4.46
C TRP A 514 -18.93 2.23 5.76
N PHE A 515 -18.24 2.42 6.88
CA PHE A 515 -18.59 1.86 8.19
C PHE A 515 -18.73 0.31 8.18
N LEU A 516 -19.33 -0.26 9.22
CA LEU A 516 -19.43 -1.72 9.33
C LEU A 516 -20.79 -2.27 8.89
N ASP A 517 -21.89 -1.73 9.43
CA ASP A 517 -23.21 -2.38 9.38
C ASP A 517 -24.29 -1.56 8.68
N ARG A 518 -23.92 -0.49 7.97
CA ARG A 518 -24.86 0.36 7.26
C ARG A 518 -25.16 -0.16 5.86
N SER A 519 -26.43 -0.01 5.45
CA SER A 519 -26.88 -0.21 4.07
C SER A 519 -27.04 1.11 3.30
N ASP A 520 -26.84 2.25 3.96
CA ASP A 520 -26.82 3.62 3.41
C ASP A 520 -25.44 4.25 3.61
N SER A 521 -25.20 5.40 2.97
CA SER A 521 -23.97 6.16 3.15
C SER A 521 -24.25 7.52 3.75
N PRO A 522 -23.63 7.90 4.89
CA PRO A 522 -23.74 9.26 5.41
C PRO A 522 -23.02 10.30 4.53
N TRP A 523 -22.14 9.84 3.63
CA TRP A 523 -21.45 10.70 2.67
C TRP A 523 -22.33 11.02 1.44
N TYR A 524 -23.15 10.05 1.01
CA TYR A 524 -23.88 10.11 -0.26
C TYR A 524 -25.32 9.59 -0.06
N PRO A 525 -26.31 10.47 0.11
CA PRO A 525 -27.72 10.07 0.34
C PRO A 525 -28.33 9.23 -0.79
N SER A 526 -27.81 9.35 -2.03
CA SER A 526 -28.27 8.58 -3.19
C SER A 526 -27.70 7.16 -3.27
N MET A 527 -26.88 6.76 -2.28
CA MET A 527 -26.14 5.50 -2.33
C MET A 527 -26.77 4.44 -1.42
N ARG A 528 -26.97 3.24 -1.97
CA ARG A 528 -27.31 2.02 -1.22
C ARG A 528 -26.11 1.09 -1.21
N ILE A 529 -25.78 0.53 -0.05
CA ILE A 529 -24.61 -0.35 0.15
C ILE A 529 -25.06 -1.79 0.20
N PHE A 530 -24.40 -2.64 -0.60
CA PHE A 530 -24.46 -4.09 -0.55
C PHE A 530 -23.09 -4.60 -0.09
N ARG A 531 -23.07 -5.48 0.92
CA ARG A 531 -21.84 -5.93 1.56
C ARG A 531 -21.78 -7.44 1.63
N GLN A 532 -20.60 -8.00 1.38
CA GLN A 532 -20.35 -9.42 1.61
C GLN A 532 -20.60 -9.79 3.08
N THR A 533 -21.21 -10.96 3.29
CA THR A 533 -21.43 -11.53 4.64
C THR A 533 -20.22 -12.32 5.14
N LYS A 534 -19.34 -12.75 4.24
CA LYS A 534 -18.10 -13.47 4.50
C LYS A 534 -17.02 -12.95 3.53
N PRO A 535 -15.73 -13.03 3.90
CA PRO A 535 -14.65 -12.69 2.98
C PRO A 535 -14.74 -13.47 1.66
N GLY A 536 -14.71 -12.75 0.53
CA GLY A 536 -14.72 -13.32 -0.81
C GLY A 536 -16.09 -13.81 -1.32
N ASP A 537 -17.16 -13.68 -0.54
CA ASP A 537 -18.52 -14.16 -0.89
C ASP A 537 -19.23 -13.18 -1.82
N TRP A 538 -18.74 -13.06 -3.04
CA TRP A 538 -19.39 -12.29 -4.09
C TRP A 538 -20.69 -12.92 -4.58
N ASP A 539 -20.81 -14.25 -4.56
CA ASP A 539 -22.01 -14.96 -5.04
C ASP A 539 -23.26 -14.55 -4.27
N SER A 540 -23.25 -14.68 -2.93
CA SER A 540 -24.37 -14.26 -2.08
C SER A 540 -24.68 -12.77 -2.18
N LEU A 541 -23.65 -11.93 -2.38
CA LEU A 541 -23.85 -10.49 -2.58
C LEU A 541 -24.59 -10.22 -3.89
N PHE A 542 -24.18 -10.85 -5.00
CA PHE A 542 -24.83 -10.66 -6.29
C PHE A 542 -26.23 -11.27 -6.35
N GLU A 543 -26.54 -12.31 -5.60
CA GLU A 543 -27.92 -12.80 -5.40
C GLU A 543 -28.81 -11.70 -4.80
N GLN A 544 -28.35 -11.01 -3.74
CA GLN A 544 -29.08 -9.91 -3.13
C GLN A 544 -29.26 -8.72 -4.08
N VAL A 545 -28.22 -8.39 -4.86
CA VAL A 545 -28.27 -7.33 -5.87
C VAL A 545 -29.29 -7.68 -6.95
N SER A 546 -29.28 -8.93 -7.44
CA SER A 546 -30.22 -9.42 -8.47
C SER A 546 -31.68 -9.34 -8.00
N LEU A 547 -31.96 -9.79 -6.78
CA LEU A 547 -33.31 -9.69 -6.20
C LEU A 547 -33.76 -8.24 -6.09
N SER A 548 -32.89 -7.35 -5.59
CA SER A 548 -33.19 -5.92 -5.46
C SER A 548 -33.40 -5.25 -6.81
N LEU A 549 -32.63 -5.64 -7.85
CA LEU A 549 -32.76 -5.06 -9.19
C LEU A 549 -34.08 -5.48 -9.85
N LYS A 550 -34.48 -6.74 -9.72
CA LYS A 550 -35.79 -7.24 -10.18
C LYS A 550 -36.96 -6.50 -9.52
N GLN A 551 -36.86 -6.26 -8.20
CA GLN A 551 -37.88 -5.50 -7.47
C GLN A 551 -37.97 -4.05 -7.95
N LEU A 552 -36.81 -3.41 -8.18
CA LEU A 552 -36.76 -2.03 -8.68
C LEU A 552 -37.44 -1.90 -10.04
N ILE A 553 -37.09 -2.78 -10.99
CA ILE A 553 -37.69 -2.76 -12.35
C ILE A 553 -39.20 -3.06 -12.31
N SER A 554 -39.65 -3.95 -11.43
CA SER A 554 -41.09 -4.25 -11.30
C SER A 554 -41.92 -3.11 -10.72
N SER A 555 -41.27 -2.11 -10.09
CA SER A 555 -41.90 -0.96 -9.47
C SER A 555 -41.80 0.33 -10.31
N THR A 556 -40.99 0.33 -11.35
CA THR A 556 -40.88 1.41 -12.36
C THR A 556 -41.73 1.08 -13.59
#